data_df3af6977f93c96bb66c95a8dfa8a79f
#
_entry.id   df3af6977f93c96bb66c95a8dfa8a79f
#
_cell.length_a   1.000
_cell.length_b   1.000
_cell.length_c   1.000
_cell.angle_alpha   90.00
_cell.angle_beta   90.00
_cell.angle_gamma   90.00
#
_symmetry.space_group_name_H-M   'P 1'
#
loop_
_entity.id
_entity.type
_entity.pdbx_description
1 polymer ?
#
loop_
_entity_poly.entity_id
_entity_poly.type
_entity_poly.pdbx_seq_one_letter_code
_entity_poly.pdbx_strand_id
1 'polypeptide(L)'
;MVSDAPKHYPVLLNEIISIITPQHGGTFIDCTFGQGGYTKKILSYKDTQVIAIDRDIESKKIADKISEKFPNRFIFKHKKFSQLDNLKLKNEKIRGILLDLGYSFTQIKDPKKGLSFNSVGDLNMQMGLNNFSASDAINNLDVHELEKIFKFFGEELEAKRIAFNIVKERKTKKIDTKKL
;
A
#
# COMPACT_ATOMS: atom_id res chain seq x y z
N MET A 1 14.95 -3.46 -27.77
CA MET A 1 13.81 -4.31 -27.32
C MET A 1 13.50 -3.90 -25.89
N VAL A 2 12.41 -3.19 -25.66
CA VAL A 2 11.98 -2.79 -24.32
C VAL A 2 11.34 -4.04 -23.70
N SER A 3 11.96 -4.60 -22.65
CA SER A 3 11.38 -5.73 -21.91
C SER A 3 10.05 -5.27 -21.32
N ASP A 4 8.95 -5.85 -21.80
CA ASP A 4 7.65 -5.73 -21.17
C ASP A 4 7.76 -6.28 -19.74
N ALA A 5 7.94 -5.39 -18.76
CA ALA A 5 7.78 -5.77 -17.39
C ALA A 5 6.38 -6.37 -17.22
N PRO A 6 6.21 -7.46 -16.49
CA PRO A 6 4.93 -8.12 -16.36
C PRO A 6 3.89 -7.11 -15.89
N LYS A 7 2.87 -6.88 -16.74
CA LYS A 7 1.75 -5.99 -16.40
C LYS A 7 1.12 -6.52 -15.13
N HIS A 8 1.20 -5.75 -14.06
CA HIS A 8 0.47 -6.07 -12.82
C HIS A 8 -1.02 -6.12 -13.15
N TYR A 9 -1.60 -7.31 -13.11
CA TYR A 9 -3.01 -7.52 -13.31
C TYR A 9 -3.72 -7.46 -11.94
N PRO A 10 -4.75 -6.64 -11.77
CA PRO A 10 -5.47 -6.55 -10.50
C PRO A 10 -6.12 -7.89 -10.14
N VAL A 11 -6.08 -8.24 -8.87
CA VAL A 11 -6.70 -9.46 -8.35
C VAL A 11 -8.22 -9.39 -8.52
N LEU A 12 -8.85 -10.47 -9.01
CA LEU A 12 -10.32 -10.57 -9.16
C LEU A 12 -10.95 -9.39 -9.92
N LEU A 13 -10.23 -8.81 -10.91
CA LEU A 13 -10.69 -7.60 -11.59
C LEU A 13 -12.10 -7.75 -12.19
N ASN A 14 -12.35 -8.86 -12.86
CA ASN A 14 -13.64 -9.09 -13.55
C ASN A 14 -14.78 -9.26 -12.54
N GLU A 15 -14.54 -9.98 -11.48
CA GLU A 15 -15.48 -10.23 -10.39
C GLU A 15 -15.85 -8.92 -9.69
N ILE A 16 -14.85 -8.11 -9.35
CA ILE A 16 -15.07 -6.80 -8.73
C ILE A 16 -15.86 -5.88 -9.65
N ILE A 17 -15.51 -5.80 -10.94
CA ILE A 17 -16.22 -4.98 -11.92
C ILE A 17 -17.68 -5.45 -12.06
N SER A 18 -17.92 -6.75 -12.02
CA SER A 18 -19.28 -7.28 -12.09
C SER A 18 -20.14 -6.91 -10.85
N ILE A 19 -19.51 -6.85 -9.68
CA ILE A 19 -20.17 -6.47 -8.42
C ILE A 19 -20.47 -4.97 -8.35
N ILE A 20 -19.51 -4.12 -8.67
CA ILE A 20 -19.67 -2.66 -8.56
C ILE A 20 -20.44 -2.05 -9.73
N THR A 21 -20.69 -2.82 -10.79
CA THR A 21 -21.53 -2.46 -11.93
C THR A 21 -21.30 -1.05 -12.51
N PRO A 22 -20.09 -0.72 -12.94
CA PRO A 22 -19.74 0.65 -13.37
C PRO A 22 -20.45 1.08 -14.66
N GLN A 23 -21.08 0.15 -15.39
CA GLN A 23 -21.92 0.46 -16.55
C GLN A 23 -23.12 1.37 -16.21
N HIS A 24 -23.49 1.46 -14.95
CA HIS A 24 -24.56 2.35 -14.47
C HIS A 24 -24.06 3.73 -14.06
N GLY A 25 -22.77 4.05 -14.32
CA GLY A 25 -22.16 5.33 -13.99
C GLY A 25 -21.99 5.55 -12.49
N GLY A 26 -21.55 6.76 -12.13
CA GLY A 26 -21.39 7.22 -10.75
C GLY A 26 -19.94 7.32 -10.30
N THR A 27 -19.74 7.70 -9.04
CA THR A 27 -18.41 7.92 -8.45
C THR A 27 -17.95 6.70 -7.67
N PHE A 28 -16.72 6.28 -7.91
CA PHE A 28 -16.06 5.17 -7.22
C PHE A 28 -14.83 5.68 -6.48
N ILE A 29 -14.51 5.07 -5.35
CA ILE A 29 -13.29 5.37 -4.59
C ILE A 29 -12.38 4.15 -4.65
N ASP A 30 -11.17 4.35 -5.19
CA ASP A 30 -10.10 3.35 -5.20
C ASP A 30 -9.11 3.71 -4.08
N CYS A 31 -9.21 3.02 -2.95
CA CYS A 31 -8.44 3.31 -1.74
C CYS A 31 -7.01 2.78 -1.76
N THR A 32 -6.67 1.97 -2.76
CA THR A 32 -5.39 1.29 -2.94
C THR A 32 -4.98 1.35 -4.40
N PHE A 33 -4.86 2.57 -4.90
CA PHE A 33 -4.70 2.85 -6.34
C PHE A 33 -3.54 2.10 -7.01
N GLY A 34 -2.36 2.06 -6.38
CA GLY A 34 -1.17 1.37 -6.88
C GLY A 34 -0.82 1.70 -8.33
N GLN A 35 -0.95 0.70 -9.21
CA GLN A 35 -0.72 0.83 -10.66
C GLN A 35 -1.98 1.28 -11.44
N GLY A 36 -3.06 1.57 -10.73
CA GLY A 36 -4.32 2.08 -11.31
C GLY A 36 -5.10 1.06 -12.13
N GLY A 37 -4.98 -0.22 -11.82
CA GLY A 37 -5.63 -1.28 -12.59
C GLY A 37 -7.16 -1.20 -12.53
N TYR A 38 -7.73 -1.18 -11.34
CA TYR A 38 -9.17 -1.02 -11.14
C TYR A 38 -9.66 0.34 -11.65
N THR A 39 -8.96 1.41 -11.30
CA THR A 39 -9.26 2.78 -11.74
C THR A 39 -9.38 2.87 -13.26
N LYS A 40 -8.40 2.34 -14.02
CA LYS A 40 -8.42 2.35 -15.49
C LYS A 40 -9.62 1.58 -16.04
N LYS A 41 -9.94 0.44 -15.44
CA LYS A 41 -11.08 -0.39 -15.86
C LYS A 41 -12.40 0.31 -15.58
N ILE A 42 -12.58 0.94 -14.42
CA ILE A 42 -13.79 1.71 -14.09
C ILE A 42 -13.94 2.90 -15.05
N LEU A 43 -12.86 3.67 -15.28
CA LEU A 43 -12.89 4.83 -16.18
C LEU A 43 -13.12 4.46 -17.65
N SER A 44 -12.97 3.19 -18.04
CA SER A 44 -13.33 2.73 -19.40
C SER A 44 -14.84 2.71 -19.65
N TYR A 45 -15.66 2.76 -18.60
CA TYR A 45 -17.11 2.92 -18.70
C TYR A 45 -17.45 4.41 -18.77
N LYS A 46 -18.49 4.75 -19.56
CA LYS A 46 -19.02 6.11 -19.65
C LYS A 46 -19.64 6.52 -18.29
N ASP A 47 -19.70 7.81 -18.04
CA ASP A 47 -20.38 8.40 -16.89
C ASP A 47 -19.86 7.93 -15.51
N THR A 48 -18.65 7.36 -15.46
CA THR A 48 -17.96 7.03 -14.23
C THR A 48 -16.94 8.09 -13.85
N GLN A 49 -16.79 8.30 -12.56
CA GLN A 49 -15.72 9.09 -11.95
C GLN A 49 -14.97 8.23 -10.94
N VAL A 50 -13.68 8.48 -10.77
CA VAL A 50 -12.86 7.78 -9.75
C VAL A 50 -12.08 8.77 -8.93
N ILE A 51 -12.21 8.63 -7.62
CA ILE A 51 -11.34 9.27 -6.63
C ILE A 51 -10.37 8.20 -6.14
N ALA A 52 -9.12 8.30 -6.55
CA ALA A 52 -8.09 7.34 -6.18
C ALA A 52 -7.24 7.86 -5.01
N ILE A 53 -6.96 6.97 -4.09
CA ILE A 53 -6.13 7.23 -2.91
C ILE A 53 -4.95 6.27 -2.92
N ASP A 54 -3.76 6.79 -2.67
CA ASP A 54 -2.61 5.96 -2.36
C ASP A 54 -1.70 6.68 -1.38
N ARG A 55 -1.08 5.91 -0.49
CA ARG A 55 -0.08 6.39 0.46
C ARG A 55 1.33 6.40 -0.13
N ASP A 56 1.55 5.71 -1.26
CA ASP A 56 2.83 5.66 -1.95
C ASP A 56 2.90 6.76 -3.00
N ILE A 57 3.84 7.69 -2.82
CA ILE A 57 4.00 8.84 -3.75
C ILE A 57 4.40 8.40 -5.16
N GLU A 58 4.98 7.21 -5.33
CA GLU A 58 5.35 6.70 -6.65
C GLU A 58 4.13 6.46 -7.53
N SER A 59 2.97 6.15 -6.93
CA SER A 59 1.69 6.02 -7.62
C SER A 59 1.27 7.30 -8.33
N LYS A 60 1.77 8.47 -7.89
CA LYS A 60 1.44 9.77 -8.50
C LYS A 60 1.83 9.85 -9.96
N LYS A 61 2.96 9.29 -10.36
CA LYS A 61 3.40 9.28 -11.78
C LYS A 61 2.40 8.60 -12.71
N ILE A 62 1.73 7.56 -12.20
CA ILE A 62 0.70 6.83 -12.95
C ILE A 62 -0.60 7.61 -12.92
N ALA A 63 -0.92 8.22 -11.78
CA ALA A 63 -2.10 9.03 -11.62
C ALA A 63 -2.10 10.24 -12.56
N ASP A 64 -0.97 10.93 -12.73
CA ASP A 64 -0.82 12.07 -13.63
C ASP A 64 -1.18 11.67 -15.07
N LYS A 65 -0.67 10.52 -15.56
CA LYS A 65 -1.01 10.00 -16.90
C LYS A 65 -2.50 9.64 -17.07
N ILE A 66 -3.14 9.19 -15.98
CA ILE A 66 -4.58 8.89 -16.01
C ILE A 66 -5.38 10.19 -15.99
N SER A 67 -4.95 11.20 -15.23
CA SER A 67 -5.58 12.52 -15.22
C SER A 67 -5.59 13.18 -16.60
N GLU A 68 -4.49 13.09 -17.33
CA GLU A 68 -4.40 13.59 -18.70
C GLU A 68 -5.40 12.89 -19.65
N LYS A 69 -5.56 11.58 -19.48
CA LYS A 69 -6.46 10.79 -20.34
C LYS A 69 -7.94 10.94 -19.98
N PHE A 70 -8.24 11.21 -18.71
CA PHE A 70 -9.61 11.30 -18.20
C PHE A 70 -9.83 12.61 -17.40
N PRO A 71 -9.70 13.77 -18.06
CA PRO A 71 -9.89 15.06 -17.41
C PRO A 71 -11.30 15.12 -16.82
N ASN A 72 -11.45 15.71 -15.63
CA ASN A 72 -12.70 15.87 -14.88
C ASN A 72 -13.38 14.57 -14.41
N ARG A 73 -12.80 13.40 -14.72
CA ARG A 73 -13.35 12.10 -14.31
C ARG A 73 -12.45 11.36 -13.32
N PHE A 74 -11.24 11.85 -13.10
CA PHE A 74 -10.26 11.23 -12.23
C PHE A 74 -9.62 12.26 -11.29
N ILE A 75 -9.57 11.92 -10.01
CA ILE A 75 -8.90 12.71 -8.97
C ILE A 75 -8.00 11.78 -8.17
N PHE A 76 -6.72 12.14 -8.05
CA PHE A 76 -5.78 11.42 -7.19
C PHE A 76 -5.52 12.18 -5.89
N LYS A 77 -5.51 11.46 -4.78
CA LYS A 77 -5.18 11.98 -3.45
C LYS A 77 -4.04 11.16 -2.83
N HIS A 78 -2.90 11.80 -2.61
CA HIS A 78 -1.80 11.20 -1.85
C HIS A 78 -2.15 11.21 -0.35
N LYS A 79 -2.82 10.17 0.12
CA LYS A 79 -3.33 10.02 1.49
C LYS A 79 -3.36 8.55 1.91
N LYS A 80 -3.52 8.31 3.21
CA LYS A 80 -3.90 7.00 3.73
C LYS A 80 -5.40 6.81 3.58
N PHE A 81 -5.87 5.60 3.25
CA PHE A 81 -7.31 5.30 3.19
C PHE A 81 -8.00 5.47 4.55
N SER A 82 -7.27 5.35 5.66
CA SER A 82 -7.78 5.66 7.01
C SER A 82 -8.19 7.14 7.18
N GLN A 83 -7.92 7.98 6.19
CA GLN A 83 -8.31 9.40 6.16
C GLN A 83 -9.44 9.64 5.13
N LEU A 84 -10.21 8.61 4.81
CA LEU A 84 -11.30 8.67 3.83
C LEU A 84 -12.39 9.67 4.23
N ASP A 85 -12.69 9.76 5.52
CA ASP A 85 -13.62 10.72 6.13
C ASP A 85 -13.21 12.18 5.91
N ASN A 86 -11.93 12.45 5.75
CA ASN A 86 -11.39 13.77 5.46
C ASN A 86 -11.47 14.15 3.96
N LEU A 87 -11.97 13.27 3.12
CA LEU A 87 -12.31 13.61 1.75
C LEU A 87 -13.63 14.40 1.77
N LYS A 88 -13.55 15.68 1.51
CA LYS A 88 -14.75 16.53 1.38
C LYS A 88 -15.52 16.14 0.10
N LEU A 89 -16.21 15.02 0.16
CA LEU A 89 -17.04 14.47 -0.92
C LEU A 89 -18.39 15.18 -0.92
N LYS A 90 -18.43 16.42 -1.37
CA LYS A 90 -19.68 17.18 -1.43
C LYS A 90 -20.56 16.63 -2.57
N ASN A 91 -21.74 16.15 -2.21
CA ASN A 91 -22.80 15.70 -3.14
C ASN A 91 -22.41 14.60 -4.13
N GLU A 92 -21.32 13.89 -3.88
CA GLU A 92 -20.89 12.75 -4.69
C GLU A 92 -21.78 11.53 -4.42
N LYS A 93 -22.41 11.00 -5.46
CA LYS A 93 -23.13 9.73 -5.36
C LYS A 93 -22.12 8.59 -5.43
N ILE A 94 -21.55 8.21 -4.29
CA ILE A 94 -20.60 7.10 -4.21
C ILE A 94 -21.33 5.79 -4.48
N ARG A 95 -20.88 5.05 -5.49
CA ARG A 95 -21.44 3.76 -5.92
C ARG A 95 -20.64 2.58 -5.41
N GLY A 96 -19.34 2.77 -5.15
CA GLY A 96 -18.48 1.71 -4.64
C GLY A 96 -17.19 2.25 -4.07
N ILE A 97 -16.65 1.52 -3.10
CA ILE A 97 -15.35 1.75 -2.50
C ILE A 97 -14.55 0.46 -2.62
N LEU A 98 -13.35 0.55 -3.16
CA LEU A 98 -12.45 -0.59 -3.39
C LEU A 98 -11.25 -0.49 -2.46
N LEU A 99 -10.92 -1.63 -1.83
CA LEU A 99 -9.73 -1.82 -1.03
C LEU A 99 -9.08 -3.16 -1.43
N ASP A 100 -7.94 -3.08 -2.10
CA ASP A 100 -7.07 -4.22 -2.39
C ASP A 100 -5.90 -4.17 -1.41
N LEU A 101 -6.09 -4.82 -0.25
CA LEU A 101 -5.18 -4.70 0.88
C LEU A 101 -3.97 -5.64 0.71
N GLY A 102 -2.78 -5.08 0.79
CA GLY A 102 -1.53 -5.83 0.69
C GLY A 102 -0.38 -4.99 0.12
N TYR A 103 0.68 -5.68 -0.31
CA TYR A 103 1.82 -5.05 -0.98
C TYR A 103 1.71 -5.30 -2.48
N SER A 104 2.15 -4.31 -3.27
CA SER A 104 2.35 -4.56 -4.69
C SER A 104 3.64 -5.38 -4.92
N PHE A 105 3.65 -6.16 -5.99
CA PHE A 105 4.83 -6.92 -6.40
C PHE A 105 6.06 -6.03 -6.63
N THR A 106 5.86 -4.82 -7.14
CA THR A 106 6.92 -3.83 -7.32
C THR A 106 7.50 -3.35 -6.00
N GLN A 107 6.69 -3.20 -4.96
CA GLN A 107 7.16 -2.82 -3.62
C GLN A 107 8.00 -3.91 -2.98
N ILE A 108 7.62 -5.19 -3.13
CA ILE A 108 8.39 -6.33 -2.59
C ILE A 108 9.73 -6.47 -3.30
N LYS A 109 9.77 -6.20 -4.62
CA LYS A 109 10.99 -6.29 -5.42
C LYS A 109 11.94 -5.09 -5.28
N ASP A 110 11.48 -4.00 -4.69
CA ASP A 110 12.35 -2.85 -4.44
C ASP A 110 13.31 -3.15 -3.28
N PRO A 111 14.62 -3.33 -3.57
CA PRO A 111 15.59 -3.69 -2.53
C PRO A 111 15.77 -2.58 -1.47
N LYS A 112 15.39 -1.34 -1.76
CA LYS A 112 15.47 -0.21 -0.84
C LYS A 112 14.36 -0.22 0.21
N LYS A 113 13.23 -0.88 -0.08
CA LYS A 113 12.08 -0.93 0.85
C LYS A 113 12.24 -1.94 1.98
N GLY A 114 13.19 -2.88 1.89
CA GLY A 114 13.44 -3.86 2.94
C GLY A 114 12.29 -4.87 3.18
N LEU A 115 11.36 -5.01 2.23
CA LEU A 115 10.16 -5.86 2.35
C LEU A 115 10.42 -7.32 1.99
N SER A 116 11.59 -7.66 1.49
CA SER A 116 11.98 -9.02 1.11
C SER A 116 13.18 -9.49 1.95
N PHE A 117 13.24 -10.76 2.29
CA PHE A 117 14.43 -11.39 2.89
C PHE A 117 15.68 -11.23 2.01
N ASN A 118 15.50 -11.07 0.70
CA ASN A 118 16.59 -10.83 -0.25
C ASN A 118 16.97 -9.35 -0.36
N SER A 119 16.34 -8.46 0.40
CA SER A 119 16.68 -7.05 0.41
C SER A 119 18.08 -6.82 0.96
N VAL A 120 18.85 -5.99 0.25
CA VAL A 120 20.22 -5.59 0.65
C VAL A 120 20.27 -4.20 1.26
N GLY A 121 19.15 -3.53 1.35
CA GLY A 121 18.97 -2.20 1.93
C GLY A 121 18.78 -2.22 3.45
N ASP A 122 18.54 -1.04 4.00
CA ASP A 122 18.23 -0.86 5.42
C ASP A 122 16.92 -1.56 5.79
N LEU A 123 16.77 -1.89 7.07
CA LEU A 123 15.54 -2.44 7.65
C LEU A 123 14.45 -1.35 7.73
N ASN A 124 13.95 -0.95 6.58
CA ASN A 124 12.99 0.15 6.46
C ASN A 124 11.55 -0.35 6.60
N MET A 125 11.09 -1.16 5.67
CA MET A 125 9.72 -1.69 5.56
C MET A 125 8.61 -0.63 5.60
N GLN A 126 8.95 0.64 5.36
CA GLN A 126 7.95 1.71 5.34
C GLN A 126 7.09 1.66 4.08
N MET A 127 5.80 1.92 4.29
CA MET A 127 4.81 1.99 3.23
C MET A 127 4.29 3.43 3.10
N GLY A 128 4.90 4.20 2.20
CA GLY A 128 4.47 5.56 1.88
C GLY A 128 4.47 6.50 3.10
N LEU A 129 3.33 7.09 3.44
CA LEU A 129 3.16 8.10 4.49
C LEU A 129 3.34 7.57 5.92
N ASN A 130 4.37 6.79 6.18
CA ASN A 130 4.77 6.35 7.52
C ASN A 130 6.12 6.98 7.90
N ASN A 131 6.21 7.45 9.14
CA ASN A 131 7.42 8.01 9.72
C ASN A 131 8.12 7.05 10.69
N PHE A 132 7.64 5.80 10.80
CA PHE A 132 8.16 4.79 11.70
C PHE A 132 8.53 3.55 10.89
N SER A 133 9.79 3.15 10.94
CA SER A 133 10.36 2.03 10.20
C SER A 133 10.45 0.76 11.04
N ALA A 134 10.70 -0.37 10.41
CA ALA A 134 11.02 -1.61 11.13
C ALA A 134 12.32 -1.45 11.93
N SER A 135 13.30 -0.70 11.41
CA SER A 135 14.53 -0.37 12.15
C SER A 135 14.22 0.43 13.42
N ASP A 136 13.29 1.39 13.36
CA ASP A 136 12.88 2.13 14.56
C ASP A 136 12.21 1.22 15.58
N ALA A 137 11.34 0.32 15.12
CA ALA A 137 10.70 -0.65 16.00
C ALA A 137 11.74 -1.53 16.72
N ILE A 138 12.61 -2.19 15.96
CA ILE A 138 13.57 -3.15 16.51
C ILE A 138 14.61 -2.49 17.40
N ASN A 139 15.05 -1.27 17.08
CA ASN A 139 16.10 -0.63 17.82
C ASN A 139 15.62 0.26 18.99
N ASN A 140 14.35 0.66 19.04
CA ASN A 140 13.86 1.61 20.05
C ASN A 140 12.76 1.07 20.96
N LEU A 141 11.88 0.16 20.48
CA LEU A 141 10.78 -0.35 21.29
C LEU A 141 11.29 -1.27 22.41
N ASP A 142 10.54 -1.33 23.53
CA ASP A 142 10.89 -2.23 24.62
C ASP A 142 10.52 -3.70 24.31
N VAL A 143 10.92 -4.63 25.21
CA VAL A 143 10.66 -6.08 25.03
C VAL A 143 9.18 -6.36 24.89
N HIS A 144 8.34 -5.70 25.68
CA HIS A 144 6.91 -5.96 25.74
C HIS A 144 6.18 -5.45 24.48
N GLU A 145 6.60 -4.30 23.97
CA GLU A 145 6.08 -3.73 22.73
C GLU A 145 6.45 -4.62 21.52
N LEU A 146 7.70 -5.07 21.45
CA LEU A 146 8.14 -6.00 20.40
C LEU A 146 7.43 -7.35 20.48
N GLU A 147 7.27 -7.91 21.72
CA GLU A 147 6.51 -9.14 21.93
C GLU A 147 5.08 -9.02 21.40
N LYS A 148 4.40 -7.90 21.68
CA LYS A 148 3.04 -7.65 21.17
C LYS A 148 3.02 -7.63 19.63
N ILE A 149 3.96 -6.94 18.99
CA ILE A 149 4.03 -6.87 17.53
C ILE A 149 4.20 -8.27 16.95
N PHE A 150 5.16 -9.04 17.42
CA PHE A 150 5.42 -10.38 16.89
C PHE A 150 4.27 -11.36 17.18
N LYS A 151 3.65 -11.27 18.36
CA LYS A 151 2.56 -12.15 18.74
C LYS A 151 1.27 -11.85 17.98
N PHE A 152 0.84 -10.57 17.91
CA PHE A 152 -0.47 -10.23 17.37
C PHE A 152 -0.46 -10.04 15.84
N PHE A 153 0.62 -9.53 15.27
CA PHE A 153 0.71 -9.31 13.82
C PHE A 153 1.50 -10.40 13.10
N GLY A 154 2.43 -11.06 13.80
CA GLY A 154 3.25 -12.14 13.24
C GLY A 154 2.77 -13.54 13.62
N GLU A 155 1.78 -13.66 14.52
CA GLU A 155 1.29 -14.93 15.07
C GLU A 155 2.42 -15.82 15.61
N GLU A 156 3.52 -15.16 16.07
CA GLU A 156 4.75 -15.85 16.48
C GLU A 156 4.64 -16.40 17.91
N LEU A 157 4.79 -17.72 18.07
CA LEU A 157 4.68 -18.38 19.35
C LEU A 157 5.86 -18.04 20.29
N GLU A 158 7.04 -17.83 19.73
CA GLU A 158 8.26 -17.49 20.45
C GLU A 158 8.48 -15.96 20.59
N ALA A 159 7.44 -15.17 20.37
CA ALA A 159 7.48 -13.71 20.33
C ALA A 159 8.27 -13.11 21.49
N LYS A 160 8.05 -13.59 22.73
CA LYS A 160 8.74 -13.10 23.92
C LYS A 160 10.25 -13.36 23.89
N ARG A 161 10.65 -14.57 23.48
CA ARG A 161 12.06 -14.96 23.38
C ARG A 161 12.77 -14.16 22.30
N ILE A 162 12.12 -13.99 21.15
CA ILE A 162 12.64 -13.19 20.03
C ILE A 162 12.82 -11.73 20.47
N ALA A 163 11.80 -11.13 21.05
CA ALA A 163 11.85 -9.75 21.54
C ALA A 163 12.98 -9.53 22.57
N PHE A 164 13.13 -10.45 23.53
CA PHE A 164 14.19 -10.40 24.51
C PHE A 164 15.59 -10.47 23.88
N ASN A 165 15.79 -11.38 22.92
CA ASN A 165 17.07 -11.52 22.22
C ASN A 165 17.42 -10.27 21.40
N ILE A 166 16.44 -9.68 20.72
CA ILE A 166 16.61 -8.44 19.98
C ILE A 166 17.07 -7.29 20.92
N VAL A 167 16.37 -7.10 22.03
CA VAL A 167 16.72 -6.05 23.01
C VAL A 167 18.08 -6.29 23.66
N LYS A 168 18.47 -7.53 23.85
CA LYS A 168 19.80 -7.91 24.33
C LYS A 168 20.87 -7.58 23.29
N GLU A 169 20.67 -8.00 22.05
CA GLU A 169 21.66 -7.86 20.96
C GLU A 169 21.90 -6.40 20.59
N ARG A 170 20.85 -5.59 20.47
CA ARG A 170 20.98 -4.17 20.09
C ARG A 170 21.77 -3.31 21.09
N LYS A 171 22.00 -3.80 22.33
CA LYS A 171 22.86 -3.13 23.31
C LYS A 171 24.33 -3.13 22.88
N THR A 172 24.74 -4.11 22.09
CA THR A 172 26.10 -4.26 21.59
C THR A 172 26.25 -3.63 20.21
N LYS A 173 25.23 -3.76 19.36
CA LYS A 173 25.24 -3.27 17.99
C LYS A 173 23.83 -3.03 17.47
N LYS A 174 23.65 -1.88 16.78
CA LYS A 174 22.42 -1.60 16.05
C LYS A 174 22.09 -2.73 15.08
N ILE A 175 20.84 -3.19 15.09
CA ILE A 175 20.35 -4.26 14.23
C ILE A 175 19.92 -3.67 12.87
N ASP A 176 20.36 -4.30 11.79
CA ASP A 176 20.02 -3.99 10.40
C ASP A 176 19.67 -5.29 9.64
N THR A 177 19.11 -5.18 8.42
CA THR A 177 18.66 -6.34 7.62
C THR A 177 19.73 -7.38 7.32
N LYS A 178 20.98 -7.05 7.38
CA LYS A 178 22.10 -7.96 7.03
C LYS A 178 22.51 -8.84 8.20
N LYS A 179 21.91 -8.68 9.36
CA LYS A 179 22.39 -9.30 10.62
C LYS A 179 21.29 -9.94 11.47
N LEU A 180 20.09 -10.04 10.95
CA LEU A 180 19.02 -10.84 11.55
C LEU A 180 19.19 -12.32 11.21
#